data_418e5fda20a73bad93ca95a780a18d51
#
_entry.id   418e5fda20a73bad93ca95a780a18d51
#
_cell.length_a   1.000
_cell.length_b   1.000
_cell.length_c   1.000
_cell.angle_alpha   90.00
_cell.angle_beta   90.00
_cell.angle_gamma   90.00
#
_symmetry.space_group_name_H-M   'P 1'
#
loop_
_entity.id
_entity.type
_entity.pdbx_description
1 polymer ?
#
loop_
_entity_poly.entity_id
_entity_poly.type
_entity_poly.pdbx_seq_one_letter_code
_entity_poly.pdbx_strand_id
1 'polypeptide(L)'
;MFEDERDEKIYNLIITNGFDKNNEYGQFTEKLYSKVDFRWKESISGSYATAGEKFYNNVDRIIMLAGLYNDNKESFHDLLEASEKYDIPIVLVRPYGLEEVPEILEERAATIVGWNANCILDSIKDAPQTM
;
A
#
# COMPACT_ATOMS: atom_id res chain seq x y z
N MET A 1 5.96 23.34 -22.61
CA MET A 1 6.04 23.00 -22.18
C MET A 1 6.20 22.25 -21.71
N PHE A 2 6.32 22.31 -21.50
CA PHE A 2 6.33 21.77 -21.01
C PHE A 2 6.26 21.20 -20.20
N GLU A 3 6.09 21.03 -20.26
CA GLU A 3 5.86 20.76 -19.51
C GLU A 3 6.04 20.18 -18.71
N ASP A 4 5.53 20.54 -19.12
CA ASP A 4 5.81 20.14 -17.78
C ASP A 4 5.72 18.67 -17.57
N GLU A 5 6.79 18.04 -17.21
CA GLU A 5 6.87 16.62 -17.14
C GLU A 5 6.51 16.08 -15.79
N ARG A 6 6.16 16.96 -14.84
CA ARG A 6 5.85 16.46 -13.51
C ARG A 6 4.58 15.63 -13.49
N ASP A 7 4.63 14.59 -12.72
CA ASP A 7 3.50 13.73 -12.53
C ASP A 7 2.49 14.43 -11.64
N GLU A 8 1.36 14.78 -12.20
CA GLU A 8 0.31 15.43 -11.43
C GLU A 8 -0.64 14.43 -10.79
N LYS A 9 -0.36 13.17 -10.94
CA LYS A 9 -1.27 12.15 -10.43
C LYS A 9 -1.31 12.16 -8.91
N ILE A 10 -2.51 11.99 -8.39
CA ILE A 10 -2.71 11.77 -6.95
C ILE A 10 -2.98 10.29 -6.78
N TYR A 11 -2.12 9.62 -6.05
CA TYR A 11 -2.25 8.20 -5.84
C TYR A 11 -3.23 7.90 -4.72
N ASN A 12 -4.21 7.07 -5.01
CA ASN A 12 -5.17 6.64 -4.00
C ASN A 12 -4.69 5.32 -3.44
N LEU A 13 -4.36 5.31 -2.17
CA LEU A 13 -3.72 4.17 -1.54
C LEU A 13 -4.61 3.60 -0.45
N ILE A 14 -4.65 2.27 -0.37
CA ILE A 14 -5.11 1.60 0.83
C ILE A 14 -3.87 1.25 1.61
N ILE A 15 -3.81 1.66 2.88
CA ILE A 15 -2.66 1.35 3.72
C ILE A 15 -3.17 0.54 4.90
N THR A 16 -2.62 -0.68 5.06
CA THR A 16 -3.01 -1.48 6.21
C THR A 16 -2.59 -0.76 7.49
N ASN A 17 -3.45 -0.79 8.48
CA ASN A 17 -3.09 -0.24 9.77
C ASN A 17 -3.64 -1.16 10.85
N GLY A 18 -3.16 -0.98 12.06
CA GLY A 18 -3.64 -1.75 13.16
C GLY A 18 -4.85 -1.09 13.79
N PHE A 19 -5.51 -1.82 14.66
CA PHE A 19 -6.65 -1.27 15.37
C PHE A 19 -6.28 -0.04 16.16
N ASP A 20 -5.06 0.02 16.66
CA ASP A 20 -4.66 1.06 17.57
C ASP A 20 -3.76 2.10 16.93
N LYS A 21 -3.82 2.25 15.64
CA LYS A 21 -2.98 3.25 14.98
C LYS A 21 -1.55 3.14 15.46
N ASN A 22 -1.00 1.96 15.34
CA ASN A 22 0.31 1.74 15.89
C ASN A 22 1.38 2.55 15.20
N ASN A 23 2.59 2.43 15.74
CA ASN A 23 3.68 3.25 15.29
C ASN A 23 4.10 2.98 13.85
N GLU A 24 3.94 1.74 13.41
CA GLU A 24 4.38 1.42 12.06
C GLU A 24 3.58 2.18 11.03
N TYR A 25 2.26 2.22 11.22
CA TYR A 25 1.41 2.98 10.30
C TYR A 25 1.78 4.47 10.33
N GLY A 26 1.93 5.02 11.53
CA GLY A 26 2.25 6.44 11.65
C GLY A 26 3.58 6.79 11.03
N GLN A 27 4.57 5.96 11.26
CA GLN A 27 5.89 6.20 10.70
C GLN A 27 5.87 6.07 9.18
N PHE A 28 5.09 5.14 8.66
CA PHE A 28 5.00 4.99 7.22
C PHE A 28 4.38 6.24 6.58
N THR A 29 3.26 6.71 7.12
CA THR A 29 2.62 7.88 6.53
C THR A 29 3.50 9.11 6.66
N GLU A 30 4.26 9.21 7.73
CA GLU A 30 5.21 10.30 7.86
C GLU A 30 6.24 10.29 6.74
N LYS A 31 6.71 9.10 6.38
CA LYS A 31 7.65 9.00 5.28
C LYS A 31 7.06 9.51 3.99
N LEU A 32 5.80 9.21 3.75
CA LEU A 32 5.14 9.70 2.53
C LEU A 32 4.99 11.21 2.55
N TYR A 33 4.60 11.75 3.70
CA TYR A 33 4.41 13.19 3.80
C TYR A 33 5.72 13.97 3.68
N SER A 34 6.84 13.32 3.94
CA SER A 34 8.12 14.01 3.85
C SER A 34 8.52 14.30 2.41
N LYS A 35 7.81 13.74 1.44
CA LYS A 35 8.15 13.92 0.02
C LYS A 35 7.17 14.90 -0.60
N VAL A 36 7.63 16.13 -0.79
CA VAL A 36 6.73 17.21 -1.23
C VAL A 36 6.23 17.02 -2.65
N ASP A 37 6.95 16.26 -3.46
CA ASP A 37 6.55 16.05 -4.85
C ASP A 37 5.63 14.87 -5.05
N PHE A 38 5.32 14.16 -3.99
CA PHE A 38 4.48 12.96 -4.09
C PHE A 38 3.11 13.28 -3.50
N ARG A 39 2.09 13.16 -4.33
CA ARG A 39 0.71 13.41 -3.91
C ARG A 39 -0.03 12.12 -3.74
N TRP A 40 -0.70 11.97 -2.62
CA TRP A 40 -1.43 10.76 -2.35
C TRP A 40 -2.57 11.05 -1.39
N LYS A 41 -3.53 10.15 -1.38
CA LYS A 41 -4.56 10.16 -0.35
C LYS A 41 -4.92 8.73 -0.04
N GLU A 42 -5.49 8.54 1.11
CA GLU A 42 -5.81 7.20 1.59
C GLU A 42 -7.28 6.90 1.35
N SER A 43 -7.55 5.71 0.82
CA SER A 43 -8.91 5.22 0.66
C SER A 43 -9.20 4.29 1.82
N ILE A 44 -10.24 4.60 2.56
CA ILE A 44 -10.55 3.86 3.78
C ILE A 44 -11.98 3.36 3.70
N SER A 45 -12.19 2.11 4.09
CA SER A 45 -13.51 1.52 4.16
C SER A 45 -13.72 0.92 5.53
N GLY A 46 -14.95 0.95 6.02
CA GLY A 46 -15.27 0.27 7.27
C GLY A 46 -15.12 -1.23 7.17
N SER A 47 -15.29 -1.79 5.98
CA SER A 47 -15.09 -3.22 5.78
C SER A 47 -14.56 -3.43 4.38
N TYR A 48 -13.34 -3.91 4.28
CA TYR A 48 -12.76 -4.19 2.97
C TYR A 48 -13.39 -5.40 2.31
N ALA A 49 -13.95 -6.31 3.12
CA ALA A 49 -14.60 -7.49 2.57
C ALA A 49 -15.86 -7.15 1.80
N THR A 50 -16.55 -6.09 2.20
CA THR A 50 -17.83 -5.74 1.59
C THR A 50 -17.79 -4.47 0.77
N ALA A 51 -16.63 -3.79 0.73
CA ALA A 51 -16.51 -2.62 -0.11
C ALA A 51 -16.66 -3.04 -1.57
N GLY A 52 -17.38 -2.27 -2.33
CA GLY A 52 -17.74 -2.68 -3.67
C GLY A 52 -16.79 -2.18 -4.73
N GLU A 53 -17.20 -2.46 -5.95
CA GLU A 53 -16.40 -2.11 -7.12
C GLU A 53 -16.12 -0.63 -7.20
N LYS A 54 -17.10 0.20 -6.85
CA LYS A 54 -16.90 1.65 -6.90
C LYS A 54 -15.75 2.09 -6.02
N PHE A 55 -15.65 1.48 -4.83
CA PHE A 55 -14.58 1.84 -3.91
C PHE A 55 -13.23 1.44 -4.51
N TYR A 56 -13.13 0.18 -4.95
CA TYR A 56 -11.84 -0.34 -5.40
C TYR A 56 -11.40 0.22 -6.75
N ASN A 57 -12.33 0.63 -7.58
CA ASN A 57 -11.93 1.17 -8.89
C ASN A 57 -11.14 2.46 -8.79
N ASN A 58 -11.20 3.12 -7.65
CA ASN A 58 -10.45 4.35 -7.44
C ASN A 58 -9.14 4.14 -6.74
N VAL A 59 -8.80 2.90 -6.40
CA VAL A 59 -7.59 2.60 -5.65
C VAL A 59 -6.47 2.27 -6.62
N ASP A 60 -5.34 2.91 -6.44
CA ASP A 60 -4.18 2.69 -7.32
C ASP A 60 -3.26 1.61 -6.80
N ARG A 61 -3.05 1.55 -5.49
CA ARG A 61 -2.15 0.58 -4.88
C ARG A 61 -2.66 0.18 -3.52
N ILE A 62 -2.36 -1.04 -3.11
CA ILE A 62 -2.59 -1.49 -1.75
C ILE A 62 -1.23 -1.61 -1.09
N ILE A 63 -1.05 -0.85 -0.02
CA ILE A 63 0.22 -0.86 0.72
C ILE A 63 0.04 -1.75 1.94
N MET A 64 0.82 -2.82 2.00
CA MET A 64 0.74 -3.73 3.13
C MET A 64 1.99 -3.56 3.98
N LEU A 65 1.77 -3.17 5.23
CA LEU A 65 2.86 -3.03 6.20
C LEU A 65 3.02 -4.38 6.89
N ALA A 66 4.08 -5.08 6.52
CA ALA A 66 4.21 -6.49 6.89
C ALA A 66 4.19 -6.72 8.39
N GLY A 67 4.69 -5.76 9.16
CA GLY A 67 4.72 -5.92 10.61
C GLY A 67 3.36 -5.97 11.27
N LEU A 68 2.32 -5.58 10.58
CA LEU A 68 0.97 -5.55 11.16
C LEU A 68 0.17 -6.81 10.84
N TYR A 69 0.75 -7.73 10.10
CA TYR A 69 -0.01 -8.86 9.60
C TYR A 69 -0.60 -9.72 10.71
N ASN A 70 0.21 -10.04 11.73
CA ASN A 70 -0.23 -10.99 12.76
C ASN A 70 -1.41 -10.47 13.57
N ASP A 71 -1.52 -9.15 13.67
CA ASP A 71 -2.61 -8.55 14.44
C ASP A 71 -3.83 -8.25 13.60
N ASN A 72 -3.72 -8.39 12.28
CA ASN A 72 -4.79 -7.98 11.38
C ASN A 72 -4.96 -8.92 10.21
N LYS A 73 -4.83 -10.21 10.45
CA LYS A 73 -4.84 -11.18 9.37
C LYS A 73 -6.09 -11.11 8.52
N GLU A 74 -7.23 -10.87 9.15
CA GLU A 74 -8.47 -10.83 8.41
C GLU A 74 -8.48 -9.70 7.39
N SER A 75 -8.07 -8.51 7.81
CA SER A 75 -8.00 -7.38 6.90
C SER A 75 -7.02 -7.62 5.77
N PHE A 76 -5.86 -8.21 6.09
CA PHE A 76 -4.89 -8.51 5.05
C PHE A 76 -5.46 -9.48 4.03
N HIS A 77 -6.17 -10.51 4.49
CA HIS A 77 -6.74 -11.49 3.57
C HIS A 77 -7.84 -10.87 2.71
N ASP A 78 -8.65 -10.00 3.30
CA ASP A 78 -9.65 -9.30 2.51
C ASP A 78 -9.00 -8.47 1.41
N LEU A 79 -7.89 -7.83 1.71
CA LEU A 79 -7.21 -7.01 0.72
C LEU A 79 -6.48 -7.86 -0.31
N LEU A 80 -5.99 -9.03 0.07
CA LEU A 80 -5.43 -9.94 -0.92
C LEU A 80 -6.48 -10.34 -1.95
N GLU A 81 -7.69 -10.63 -1.48
CA GLU A 81 -8.77 -10.98 -2.39
C GLU A 81 -9.14 -9.81 -3.28
N ALA A 82 -9.20 -8.62 -2.71
CA ALA A 82 -9.54 -7.44 -3.50
C ALA A 82 -8.47 -7.14 -4.54
N SER A 83 -7.21 -7.32 -4.16
CA SER A 83 -6.12 -7.12 -5.11
C SER A 83 -6.29 -8.02 -6.33
N GLU A 84 -6.63 -9.26 -6.09
CA GLU A 84 -6.81 -10.20 -7.19
C GLU A 84 -8.04 -9.88 -8.00
N LYS A 85 -9.13 -9.56 -7.33
CA LYS A 85 -10.40 -9.34 -8.01
C LYS A 85 -10.40 -8.08 -8.85
N TYR A 86 -9.73 -7.04 -8.37
CA TYR A 86 -9.77 -5.73 -9.02
C TYR A 86 -8.45 -5.35 -9.65
N ASP A 87 -7.50 -6.25 -9.70
CA ASP A 87 -6.20 -6.01 -10.33
C ASP A 87 -5.46 -4.82 -9.75
N ILE A 88 -5.39 -4.76 -8.43
CA ILE A 88 -4.70 -3.67 -7.77
C ILE A 88 -3.36 -4.19 -7.26
N PRO A 89 -2.26 -3.60 -7.69
CA PRO A 89 -0.94 -4.08 -7.24
C PRO A 89 -0.73 -3.86 -5.76
N ILE A 90 -0.05 -4.80 -5.13
CA ILE A 90 0.29 -4.73 -3.72
C ILE A 90 1.75 -4.35 -3.58
N VAL A 91 2.02 -3.32 -2.79
CA VAL A 91 3.38 -2.96 -2.40
C VAL A 91 3.56 -3.41 -0.96
N LEU A 92 4.43 -4.38 -0.75
CA LEU A 92 4.66 -4.94 0.58
C LEU A 92 5.86 -4.25 1.19
N VAL A 93 5.67 -3.63 2.35
CA VAL A 93 6.71 -2.85 2.99
C VAL A 93 7.18 -3.60 4.23
N ARG A 94 8.48 -3.88 4.30
CA ARG A 94 9.07 -4.51 5.47
C ARG A 94 9.53 -3.45 6.43
N PRO A 95 9.10 -3.52 7.70
CA PRO A 95 9.58 -2.55 8.66
C PRO A 95 11.05 -2.79 8.99
N TYR A 96 11.66 -1.78 9.55
CA TYR A 96 13.05 -1.87 9.94
C TYR A 96 13.21 -3.00 10.94
N GLY A 97 14.16 -3.86 10.68
CA GLY A 97 14.45 -4.97 11.57
C GLY A 97 13.67 -6.24 11.32
N LEU A 98 12.66 -6.20 10.47
CA LEU A 98 11.92 -7.41 10.15
C LEU A 98 12.60 -8.11 8.99
N GLU A 99 13.07 -9.31 9.26
CA GLU A 99 13.85 -10.03 8.25
C GLU A 99 12.99 -10.93 7.39
N GLU A 100 11.90 -11.42 7.92
CA GLU A 100 11.04 -12.32 7.18
C GLU A 100 9.64 -11.77 7.13
N VAL A 101 8.97 -12.01 6.03
CA VAL A 101 7.58 -11.63 5.88
C VAL A 101 6.75 -12.88 5.67
N PRO A 102 5.46 -12.85 6.00
CA PRO A 102 4.61 -14.01 5.75
C PRO A 102 4.66 -14.40 4.29
N GLU A 103 4.78 -15.69 4.06
CA GLU A 103 4.96 -16.19 2.71
C GLU A 103 3.79 -15.83 1.80
N ILE A 104 2.57 -15.85 2.35
CA ILE A 104 1.41 -15.53 1.55
C ILE A 104 1.46 -14.10 1.04
N LEU A 105 2.01 -13.18 1.83
CA LEU A 105 2.16 -11.79 1.38
C LEU A 105 3.25 -11.68 0.33
N GLU A 106 4.33 -12.40 0.55
CA GLU A 106 5.45 -12.36 -0.38
C GLU A 106 5.02 -12.85 -1.76
N GLU A 107 4.23 -13.89 -1.80
CA GLU A 107 3.81 -14.48 -3.06
C GLU A 107 2.86 -13.56 -3.84
N ARG A 108 2.10 -12.75 -3.15
CA ARG A 108 1.07 -11.95 -3.79
C ARG A 108 1.50 -10.53 -4.07
N ALA A 109 2.61 -10.10 -3.50
CA ALA A 109 3.05 -8.72 -3.66
C ALA A 109 3.59 -8.47 -5.06
N ALA A 110 3.22 -7.34 -5.64
CA ALA A 110 3.80 -6.93 -6.90
C ALA A 110 5.24 -6.48 -6.68
N THR A 111 5.52 -5.94 -5.50
CA THR A 111 6.86 -5.51 -5.19
C THR A 111 7.05 -5.55 -3.68
N ILE A 112 8.28 -5.80 -3.25
CA ILE A 112 8.62 -5.84 -1.83
C ILE A 112 9.71 -4.84 -1.61
N VAL A 113 9.53 -3.97 -0.61
CA VAL A 113 10.47 -2.88 -0.40
C VAL A 113 10.78 -2.76 1.08
N GLY A 114 11.98 -2.29 1.38
CA GLY A 114 12.38 -2.06 2.76
C GLY A 114 11.89 -0.71 3.28
N TRP A 115 12.37 -0.34 4.45
CA TRP A 115 11.90 0.84 5.17
C TRP A 115 12.70 2.06 4.76
N ASN A 116 12.52 2.50 3.52
CA ASN A 116 13.23 3.62 2.95
C ASN A 116 12.29 4.46 2.11
N ALA A 117 12.18 5.75 2.41
CA ALA A 117 11.18 6.58 1.78
C ALA A 117 11.31 6.61 0.26
N ASN A 118 12.52 6.73 -0.26
CA ASN A 118 12.69 6.79 -1.71
C ASN A 118 12.32 5.48 -2.37
N CYS A 119 12.73 4.37 -1.77
CA CYS A 119 12.38 3.07 -2.32
C CYS A 119 10.88 2.82 -2.26
N ILE A 120 10.24 3.26 -1.19
CA ILE A 120 8.80 3.11 -1.06
C ILE A 120 8.09 3.91 -2.15
N LEU A 121 8.48 5.16 -2.35
CA LEU A 121 7.87 5.97 -3.38
C LEU A 121 8.07 5.39 -4.77
N ASP A 122 9.29 4.96 -5.07
CA ASP A 122 9.55 4.36 -6.37
C ASP A 122 8.69 3.14 -6.59
N SER A 123 8.52 2.32 -5.54
CA SER A 123 7.69 1.13 -5.66
C SER A 123 6.23 1.48 -5.90
N ILE A 124 5.73 2.51 -5.24
CA ILE A 124 4.35 2.92 -5.46
C ILE A 124 4.13 3.37 -6.88
N LYS A 125 5.07 4.17 -7.40
CA LYS A 125 4.92 4.72 -8.74
C LYS A 125 5.11 3.66 -9.82
N ASP A 126 5.99 2.70 -9.58
CA ASP A 126 6.41 1.77 -10.60
C ASP A 126 5.85 0.37 -10.46
N ALA A 127 4.99 0.12 -9.47
CA ALA A 127 4.47 -1.22 -9.25
C ALA A 127 3.77 -1.70 -10.52
N PRO A 128 4.12 -2.90 -10.99
CA PRO A 128 3.50 -3.40 -12.21
C PRO A 128 2.05 -3.77 -11.96
N GLN A 129 1.25 -3.64 -13.00
CA GLN A 129 -0.12 -4.08 -12.93
C GLN A 129 -0.17 -5.59 -12.85
N THR A 130 -1.09 -6.09 -12.06
CA THR A 130 -1.33 -7.52 -11.97
C THR A 130 -2.14 -7.95 -13.18
N MET A 131 -1.76 -9.03 -13.76
CA MET A 131 -2.47 -9.49 -14.95
C MET A 131 -3.29 -10.71 -14.68
#